data_3d93055a4e22a4aa76feb9f48666d117
#
_entry.id   3d93055a4e22a4aa76feb9f48666d117
#
_cell.length_a   1.000
_cell.length_b   1.000
_cell.length_c   1.000
_cell.angle_alpha   90.00
_cell.angle_beta   90.00
_cell.angle_gamma   90.00
#
_symmetry.space_group_name_H-M   'P 1'
#
loop_
_entity.id
_entity.type
_entity.pdbx_description
1 polymer ?
#
loop_
_entity_poly.entity_id
_entity_poly.type
_entity_poly.pdbx_seq_one_letter_code
_entity_poly.pdbx_strand_id
1 'polypeptide(L)'
;MEVSEPTGMEVNSHPEMEDNPHRVIVISIVAVLNISTWMVMLTGIALGAKHLDQCPIQPNIPMYLIVMGVIILLALLLTYTRTMFENPLVFAVATGCMVFLHFHNFCWLIAGSVWIYSLYPPNYNPENLYCHKTTYQFAFGMTTAVWATMGFMIIIGYCFESLHGCRSDDNIISDQIPYGATVSESAAGDV
;
A
#
# COMPACT_ATOMS: atom_id res chain seq x y z
N MET A 1 -11.58 8.42 72.61
CA MET A 1 -10.51 7.66 71.96
C MET A 1 -11.11 7.19 70.63
N GLU A 2 -10.88 7.98 69.62
CA GLU A 2 -11.36 7.76 68.27
C GLU A 2 -10.21 7.11 67.51
N VAL A 3 -10.46 5.87 67.05
CA VAL A 3 -9.49 5.07 66.31
C VAL A 3 -9.69 5.39 64.83
N SER A 4 -8.73 6.11 64.25
CA SER A 4 -8.68 6.40 62.80
C SER A 4 -8.28 5.14 62.04
N GLU A 5 -9.15 4.75 61.13
CA GLU A 5 -8.98 3.69 60.15
C GLU A 5 -8.03 4.16 59.03
N PRO A 6 -7.04 3.36 58.59
CA PRO A 6 -6.15 3.77 57.53
C PRO A 6 -6.83 3.60 56.16
N THR A 7 -6.91 4.71 55.44
CA THR A 7 -7.35 4.86 54.06
C THR A 7 -6.62 3.88 53.13
N GLY A 8 -7.40 3.03 52.49
CA GLY A 8 -6.91 2.09 51.50
C GLY A 8 -6.20 2.78 50.34
N MET A 9 -4.99 2.31 50.05
CA MET A 9 -4.14 2.70 48.96
C MET A 9 -4.80 2.20 47.68
N GLU A 10 -5.39 3.12 46.90
CA GLU A 10 -5.94 2.87 45.58
C GLU A 10 -4.78 2.51 44.66
N VAL A 11 -4.65 1.22 44.40
CA VAL A 11 -3.72 0.71 43.38
C VAL A 11 -4.25 1.17 42.02
N ASN A 12 -3.63 2.23 41.51
CA ASN A 12 -3.77 2.65 40.13
C ASN A 12 -3.31 1.49 39.24
N SER A 13 -4.24 0.64 38.87
CA SER A 13 -4.06 -0.32 37.80
C SER A 13 -3.94 0.48 36.50
N HIS A 14 -2.70 0.73 36.07
CA HIS A 14 -2.42 1.07 34.67
C HIS A 14 -3.21 0.09 33.79
N PRO A 15 -4.01 0.56 32.82
CA PRO A 15 -4.59 -0.35 31.86
C PRO A 15 -3.43 -1.00 31.12
N GLU A 16 -3.14 -2.25 31.42
CA GLU A 16 -2.34 -3.10 30.55
C GLU A 16 -3.07 -3.05 29.20
N MET A 17 -2.42 -2.40 28.25
CA MET A 17 -2.86 -2.32 26.87
C MET A 17 -2.76 -3.74 26.35
N GLU A 18 -3.87 -4.48 26.46
CA GLU A 18 -4.01 -5.83 25.93
C GLU A 18 -3.77 -5.73 24.43
N ASP A 19 -2.51 -5.99 24.05
CA ASP A 19 -2.03 -5.92 22.69
C ASP A 19 -2.74 -7.02 21.90
N ASN A 20 -3.80 -6.66 21.22
CA ASN A 20 -4.55 -7.56 20.34
C ASN A 20 -3.53 -8.16 19.34
N PRO A 21 -3.26 -9.49 19.40
CA PRO A 21 -2.20 -10.13 18.61
C PRO A 21 -2.33 -9.87 17.12
N HIS A 22 -3.55 -9.69 16.65
CA HIS A 22 -3.83 -9.32 15.25
C HIS A 22 -3.27 -7.92 14.91
N ARG A 23 -3.38 -6.97 15.82
CA ARG A 23 -2.87 -5.61 15.63
C ARG A 23 -1.34 -5.59 15.59
N VAL A 24 -0.69 -6.35 16.45
CA VAL A 24 0.79 -6.48 16.46
C VAL A 24 1.29 -7.10 15.16
N ILE A 25 0.63 -8.15 14.67
CA ILE A 25 0.99 -8.80 13.40
C ILE A 25 0.86 -7.81 12.24
N VAL A 26 -0.24 -7.07 12.14
CA VAL A 26 -0.45 -6.08 11.07
C VAL A 26 0.62 -4.99 11.10
N ILE A 27 0.91 -4.43 12.27
CA ILE A 27 1.95 -3.40 12.43
C ILE A 27 3.32 -3.95 12.01
N SER A 28 3.65 -5.19 12.41
CA SER A 28 4.91 -5.84 12.04
C SER A 28 5.03 -6.05 10.54
N ILE A 29 3.98 -6.49 9.88
CA ILE A 29 3.96 -6.67 8.41
C ILE A 29 4.17 -5.31 7.71
N VAL A 30 3.46 -4.27 8.14
CA VAL A 30 3.60 -2.93 7.58
C VAL A 30 5.02 -2.39 7.77
N ALA A 31 5.62 -2.58 8.94
CA ALA A 31 7.00 -2.17 9.21
C ALA A 31 8.01 -2.90 8.30
N VAL A 32 7.88 -4.22 8.13
CA VAL A 32 8.75 -5.01 7.25
C VAL A 32 8.62 -4.56 5.80
N LEU A 33 7.39 -4.33 5.31
CA LEU A 33 7.16 -3.84 3.95
C LEU A 33 7.77 -2.46 3.73
N ASN A 34 7.64 -1.56 4.70
CA ASN A 34 8.27 -0.23 4.65
C ASN A 34 9.79 -0.33 4.56
N ILE A 35 10.43 -1.07 5.46
CA ILE A 35 11.89 -1.25 5.48
C ILE A 35 12.36 -1.86 4.15
N SER A 36 11.66 -2.88 3.65
CA SER A 36 11.97 -3.52 2.37
C SER A 36 11.89 -2.53 1.21
N THR A 37 10.87 -1.67 1.19
CA THR A 37 10.71 -0.62 0.16
C THR A 37 11.88 0.36 0.21
N TRP A 38 12.29 0.84 1.41
CA TRP A 38 13.46 1.70 1.56
C TRP A 38 14.71 1.05 0.99
N MET A 39 14.99 -0.21 1.33
CA MET A 39 16.17 -0.93 0.86
C MET A 39 16.18 -1.11 -0.65
N VAL A 40 15.06 -1.47 -1.25
CA VAL A 40 14.94 -1.64 -2.71
C VAL A 40 15.14 -0.31 -3.44
N MET A 41 14.53 0.78 -2.97
CA MET A 41 14.67 2.10 -3.60
C MET A 41 16.09 2.65 -3.49
N LEU A 42 16.73 2.54 -2.32
CA LEU A 42 18.12 2.93 -2.15
C LEU A 42 19.08 2.11 -3.05
N THR A 43 18.82 0.81 -3.18
CA THR A 43 19.59 -0.04 -4.09
C THR A 43 19.39 0.39 -5.54
N GLY A 44 18.16 0.71 -5.95
CA GLY A 44 17.85 1.22 -7.29
C GLY A 44 18.58 2.53 -7.60
N ILE A 45 18.57 3.49 -6.68
CA ILE A 45 19.29 4.77 -6.81
C ILE A 45 20.80 4.51 -6.92
N ALA A 46 21.36 3.66 -6.06
CA ALA A 46 22.78 3.34 -6.06
C ALA A 46 23.24 2.66 -7.36
N LEU A 47 22.47 1.68 -7.85
CA LEU A 47 22.73 1.00 -9.12
C LEU A 47 22.62 1.96 -10.31
N GLY A 48 21.57 2.78 -10.33
CA GLY A 48 21.37 3.79 -11.38
C GLY A 48 22.51 4.79 -11.41
N ALA A 49 22.91 5.34 -10.27
CA ALA A 49 23.98 6.31 -10.16
C ALA A 49 25.35 5.71 -10.51
N LYS A 50 25.65 4.50 -10.03
CA LYS A 50 26.93 3.81 -10.30
C LYS A 50 27.13 3.46 -11.78
N HIS A 51 26.05 3.11 -12.47
CA HIS A 51 26.08 2.59 -13.83
C HIS A 51 25.42 3.54 -14.84
N LEU A 52 25.43 4.86 -14.55
CA LEU A 52 24.74 5.86 -15.36
C LEU A 52 25.22 5.84 -16.82
N ASP A 53 26.53 5.70 -17.03
CA ASP A 53 27.16 5.69 -18.35
C ASP A 53 27.35 4.26 -18.91
N GLN A 54 26.90 3.24 -18.19
CA GLN A 54 27.12 1.83 -18.56
C GLN A 54 25.90 1.18 -19.22
N CYS A 55 25.03 1.99 -19.81
CA CYS A 55 23.92 1.53 -20.63
C CYS A 55 23.78 2.39 -21.91
N PRO A 56 24.82 2.43 -22.80
CA PRO A 56 24.80 3.28 -23.98
C PRO A 56 23.67 2.94 -24.96
N ILE A 57 23.15 1.72 -24.95
CA ILE A 57 22.03 1.34 -25.79
C ILE A 57 20.71 2.03 -25.37
N GLN A 58 20.54 2.31 -24.08
CA GLN A 58 19.38 3.03 -23.55
C GLN A 58 19.73 3.77 -22.25
N PRO A 59 20.26 5.01 -22.36
CA PRO A 59 20.75 5.78 -21.21
C PRO A 59 19.64 6.19 -20.24
N ASN A 60 18.39 6.09 -20.67
CA ASN A 60 17.25 6.42 -19.80
C ASN A 60 16.98 5.37 -18.70
N ILE A 61 17.48 4.12 -18.83
CA ILE A 61 17.23 3.05 -17.84
C ILE A 61 17.89 3.34 -16.48
N PRO A 62 19.19 3.70 -16.37
CA PRO A 62 19.75 4.09 -15.10
C PRO A 62 19.08 5.35 -14.50
N MET A 63 18.76 6.33 -15.36
CA MET A 63 18.06 7.55 -14.96
C MET A 63 16.66 7.23 -14.42
N TYR A 64 15.95 6.28 -15.05
CA TYR A 64 14.66 5.81 -14.60
C TYR A 64 14.70 5.29 -13.16
N LEU A 65 15.71 4.47 -12.83
CA LEU A 65 15.88 3.92 -11.48
C LEU A 65 16.12 5.01 -10.42
N ILE A 66 16.94 6.01 -10.75
CA ILE A 66 17.24 7.13 -9.82
C ILE A 66 15.97 7.94 -9.55
N VAL A 67 15.30 8.39 -10.60
CA VAL A 67 14.10 9.24 -10.47
C VAL A 67 12.97 8.50 -9.76
N MET A 68 12.71 7.26 -10.15
CA MET A 68 11.70 6.39 -9.52
C MET A 68 11.98 6.22 -8.02
N GLY A 69 13.22 5.89 -7.66
CA GLY A 69 13.62 5.70 -6.26
C GLY A 69 13.46 6.97 -5.43
N VAL A 70 13.92 8.11 -5.94
CA VAL A 70 13.81 9.40 -5.24
C VAL A 70 12.35 9.78 -5.00
N ILE A 71 11.49 9.66 -6.01
CA ILE A 71 10.07 10.02 -5.89
C ILE A 71 9.36 9.15 -4.86
N ILE A 72 9.61 7.83 -4.85
CA ILE A 72 9.00 6.91 -3.88
C ILE A 72 9.49 7.22 -2.47
N LEU A 73 10.78 7.50 -2.27
CA LEU A 73 11.30 7.89 -0.96
C LEU A 73 10.71 9.21 -0.46
N LEU A 74 10.54 10.20 -1.33
CA LEU A 74 9.87 11.47 -0.99
C LEU A 74 8.40 11.23 -0.61
N ALA A 75 7.68 10.39 -1.33
CA ALA A 75 6.30 10.04 -1.01
C ALA A 75 6.19 9.34 0.37
N LEU A 76 7.13 8.45 0.70
CA LEU A 76 7.20 7.82 2.02
C LEU A 76 7.48 8.85 3.12
N LEU A 77 8.42 9.78 2.92
CA LEU A 77 8.69 10.87 3.88
C LEU A 77 7.47 11.74 4.11
N LEU A 78 6.73 12.11 3.05
CA LEU A 78 5.49 12.87 3.18
C LEU A 78 4.41 12.08 3.94
N THR A 79 4.36 10.77 3.78
CA THR A 79 3.44 9.91 4.55
C THR A 79 3.74 10.00 6.03
N TYR A 80 5.02 9.92 6.43
CA TYR A 80 5.42 10.08 7.84
C TYR A 80 5.15 11.49 8.36
N THR A 81 5.44 12.53 7.57
CA THR A 81 5.15 13.91 7.95
C THR A 81 3.66 14.10 8.22
N ARG A 82 2.81 13.55 7.36
CA ARG A 82 1.36 13.63 7.51
C ARG A 82 0.85 12.93 8.77
N THR A 83 1.47 11.82 9.19
CA THR A 83 1.08 11.09 10.41
C THR A 83 1.61 11.71 11.70
N MET A 84 2.70 12.50 11.62
CA MET A 84 3.33 13.12 12.79
C MET A 84 2.74 14.50 13.14
N PHE A 85 2.18 15.23 12.18
CA PHE A 85 1.67 16.58 12.39
C PHE A 85 0.14 16.62 12.31
N GLU A 86 -0.51 17.05 13.41
CA GLU A 86 -1.97 17.20 13.49
C GLU A 86 -2.50 18.49 12.83
N ASN A 87 -1.60 19.33 12.29
CA ASN A 87 -1.99 20.59 11.67
C ASN A 87 -2.75 20.35 10.35
N PRO A 88 -3.99 20.85 10.19
CA PRO A 88 -4.81 20.61 9.01
C PRO A 88 -4.20 21.18 7.72
N LEU A 89 -3.44 22.27 7.81
CA LEU A 89 -2.74 22.84 6.65
C LEU A 89 -1.61 21.91 6.18
N VAL A 90 -0.79 21.39 7.11
CA VAL A 90 0.28 20.42 6.80
C VAL A 90 -0.31 19.15 6.18
N PHE A 91 -1.42 18.67 6.73
CA PHE A 91 -2.13 17.52 6.21
C PHE A 91 -2.61 17.74 4.76
N ALA A 92 -3.24 18.89 4.47
CA ALA A 92 -3.74 19.22 3.14
C ALA A 92 -2.61 19.36 2.11
N VAL A 93 -1.54 20.09 2.47
CA VAL A 93 -0.37 20.30 1.60
C VAL A 93 0.35 18.96 1.33
N ALA A 94 0.61 18.19 2.37
CA ALA A 94 1.28 16.88 2.22
C ALA A 94 0.44 15.93 1.35
N THR A 95 -0.88 15.91 1.52
CA THR A 95 -1.77 15.10 0.69
C THR A 95 -1.74 15.54 -0.78
N GLY A 96 -1.80 16.83 -1.06
CA GLY A 96 -1.70 17.37 -2.42
C GLY A 96 -0.37 17.03 -3.09
N CYS A 97 0.75 17.18 -2.36
CA CYS A 97 2.07 16.78 -2.85
C CYS A 97 2.15 15.27 -3.12
N MET A 98 1.58 14.43 -2.24
CA MET A 98 1.56 12.98 -2.46
C MET A 98 0.79 12.59 -3.72
N VAL A 99 -0.38 13.16 -3.95
CA VAL A 99 -1.18 12.90 -5.17
C VAL A 99 -0.37 13.27 -6.41
N PHE A 100 0.29 14.44 -6.40
CA PHE A 100 1.14 14.89 -7.49
C PHE A 100 2.33 13.93 -7.73
N LEU A 101 3.03 13.53 -6.67
CA LEU A 101 4.15 12.59 -6.78
C LEU A 101 3.72 11.22 -7.30
N HIS A 102 2.57 10.70 -6.85
CA HIS A 102 2.05 9.42 -7.35
C HIS A 102 1.64 9.51 -8.82
N PHE A 103 1.01 10.61 -9.25
CA PHE A 103 0.68 10.83 -10.65
C PHE A 103 1.94 10.91 -11.52
N HIS A 104 2.94 11.70 -11.09
CA HIS A 104 4.21 11.79 -11.78
C HIS A 104 4.90 10.42 -11.87
N ASN A 105 4.93 9.67 -10.76
CA ASN A 105 5.52 8.33 -10.71
C ASN A 105 4.82 7.34 -11.64
N PHE A 106 3.51 7.42 -11.78
CA PHE A 106 2.75 6.61 -12.72
C PHE A 106 3.12 6.93 -14.18
N CYS A 107 3.20 8.19 -14.56
CA CYS A 107 3.66 8.59 -15.90
C CYS A 107 5.09 8.12 -16.16
N TRP A 108 5.97 8.23 -15.14
CA TRP A 108 7.36 7.80 -15.21
C TRP A 108 7.49 6.27 -15.33
N LEU A 109 6.61 5.52 -14.64
CA LEU A 109 6.52 4.07 -14.76
C LEU A 109 6.16 3.63 -16.19
N ILE A 110 5.21 4.32 -16.83
CA ILE A 110 4.85 4.04 -18.24
C ILE A 110 6.05 4.28 -19.14
N ALA A 111 6.73 5.42 -19.02
CA ALA A 111 7.91 5.73 -19.81
C ALA A 111 9.02 4.69 -19.60
N GLY A 112 9.32 4.35 -18.36
CA GLY A 112 10.30 3.31 -18.01
C GLY A 112 9.94 1.93 -18.56
N SER A 113 8.67 1.59 -18.55
CA SER A 113 8.17 0.32 -19.14
C SER A 113 8.48 0.26 -20.64
N VAL A 114 8.25 1.35 -21.37
CA VAL A 114 8.58 1.42 -22.79
C VAL A 114 10.07 1.22 -23.02
N TRP A 115 10.94 1.90 -22.28
CA TRP A 115 12.40 1.78 -22.42
C TRP A 115 12.92 0.39 -22.07
N ILE A 116 12.40 -0.23 -21.02
CA ILE A 116 12.87 -1.51 -20.51
C ILE A 116 12.37 -2.67 -21.38
N TYR A 117 11.07 -2.70 -21.67
CA TYR A 117 10.50 -3.83 -22.45
C TYR A 117 10.82 -3.79 -23.93
N SER A 118 11.02 -2.61 -24.53
CA SER A 118 11.45 -2.49 -25.92
C SER A 118 12.86 -3.03 -26.17
N LEU A 119 13.69 -3.06 -25.10
CA LEU A 119 15.08 -3.53 -25.21
C LEU A 119 15.21 -5.04 -24.96
N TYR A 120 14.15 -5.74 -24.61
CA TYR A 120 14.23 -7.18 -24.30
C TYR A 120 14.34 -8.07 -25.54
N PRO A 121 15.31 -9.02 -25.64
CA PRO A 121 16.42 -9.27 -24.73
C PRO A 121 17.60 -8.31 -24.95
N PRO A 122 18.18 -7.72 -23.89
CA PRO A 122 19.27 -6.76 -24.05
C PRO A 122 20.61 -7.42 -24.39
N ASN A 123 21.46 -6.67 -25.09
CA ASN A 123 22.84 -7.09 -25.33
C ASN A 123 23.70 -6.77 -24.10
N TYR A 124 24.45 -7.75 -23.61
CA TYR A 124 25.36 -7.61 -22.49
C TYR A 124 26.84 -7.60 -22.90
N ASN A 125 27.15 -7.74 -24.19
CA ASN A 125 28.52 -7.77 -24.67
C ASN A 125 29.08 -6.34 -24.82
N PRO A 126 30.17 -5.97 -24.08
CA PRO A 126 30.77 -4.63 -24.14
C PRO A 126 31.34 -4.23 -25.50
N GLU A 127 31.60 -5.19 -26.42
CA GLU A 127 32.11 -4.90 -27.76
C GLU A 127 31.08 -4.21 -28.67
N ASN A 128 29.81 -4.24 -28.29
CA ASN A 128 28.72 -3.59 -29.02
C ASN A 128 27.98 -2.62 -28.08
N LEU A 129 26.93 -1.97 -28.60
CA LEU A 129 25.99 -1.23 -27.77
C LEU A 129 25.35 -2.18 -26.75
N TYR A 130 25.67 -1.99 -25.47
CA TYR A 130 25.29 -2.85 -24.36
C TYR A 130 24.58 -2.10 -23.24
N CYS A 131 23.99 -2.83 -22.32
CA CYS A 131 23.54 -2.32 -21.03
C CYS A 131 24.09 -3.19 -19.91
N HIS A 132 24.51 -2.57 -18.80
CA HIS A 132 25.03 -3.31 -17.66
C HIS A 132 23.99 -4.29 -17.12
N LYS A 133 24.36 -5.57 -17.07
CA LYS A 133 23.44 -6.68 -16.79
C LYS A 133 22.64 -6.49 -15.50
N THR A 134 23.33 -6.17 -14.40
CA THR A 134 22.69 -6.03 -13.08
C THR A 134 21.69 -4.87 -13.06
N THR A 135 22.06 -3.72 -13.67
CA THR A 135 21.19 -2.54 -13.72
C THR A 135 19.94 -2.80 -14.54
N TYR A 136 20.10 -3.44 -15.71
CA TYR A 136 18.95 -3.79 -16.55
C TYR A 136 18.03 -4.80 -15.87
N GLN A 137 18.59 -5.90 -15.32
CA GLN A 137 17.79 -6.93 -14.65
C GLN A 137 17.06 -6.39 -13.42
N PHE A 138 17.71 -5.51 -12.65
CA PHE A 138 17.07 -4.85 -11.51
C PHE A 138 15.93 -3.94 -11.98
N ALA A 139 16.14 -3.12 -13.02
CA ALA A 139 15.10 -2.26 -13.57
C ALA A 139 13.91 -3.07 -14.10
N PHE A 140 14.18 -4.14 -14.85
CA PHE A 140 13.15 -5.05 -15.37
C PHE A 140 12.34 -5.70 -14.24
N GLY A 141 13.02 -6.29 -13.26
CA GLY A 141 12.37 -6.95 -12.12
C GLY A 141 11.53 -5.98 -11.30
N MET A 142 12.08 -4.79 -10.99
CA MET A 142 11.37 -3.75 -10.24
C MET A 142 10.12 -3.26 -10.97
N THR A 143 10.25 -2.92 -12.26
CA THR A 143 9.13 -2.45 -13.08
C THR A 143 8.03 -3.50 -13.18
N THR A 144 8.40 -4.76 -13.42
CA THR A 144 7.44 -5.87 -13.47
C THR A 144 6.75 -6.10 -12.13
N ALA A 145 7.49 -6.02 -11.02
CA ALA A 145 6.93 -6.15 -9.67
C ALA A 145 5.93 -5.03 -9.36
N VAL A 146 6.23 -3.79 -9.76
CA VAL A 146 5.29 -2.65 -9.58
C VAL A 146 4.00 -2.88 -10.37
N TRP A 147 4.06 -3.30 -11.63
CA TRP A 147 2.87 -3.64 -12.42
C TRP A 147 2.07 -4.78 -11.81
N ALA A 148 2.74 -5.85 -11.36
CA ALA A 148 2.09 -6.97 -10.69
C ALA A 148 1.38 -6.52 -9.40
N THR A 149 2.02 -5.69 -8.60
CA THR A 149 1.43 -5.13 -7.36
C THR A 149 0.21 -4.26 -7.66
N MET A 150 0.29 -3.39 -8.65
CA MET A 150 -0.84 -2.55 -9.08
C MET A 150 -2.02 -3.40 -9.56
N GLY A 151 -1.78 -4.40 -10.39
CA GLY A 151 -2.80 -5.34 -10.85
C GLY A 151 -3.47 -6.08 -9.70
N PHE A 152 -2.68 -6.56 -8.74
CA PHE A 152 -3.18 -7.23 -7.55
C PHE A 152 -4.07 -6.32 -6.68
N MET A 153 -3.65 -5.06 -6.47
CA MET A 153 -4.45 -4.08 -5.72
C MET A 153 -5.78 -3.76 -6.40
N ILE A 154 -5.81 -3.66 -7.74
CA ILE A 154 -7.04 -3.46 -8.51
C ILE A 154 -7.98 -4.64 -8.34
N ILE A 155 -7.48 -5.88 -8.43
CA ILE A 155 -8.29 -7.10 -8.26
C ILE A 155 -8.89 -7.15 -6.85
N ILE A 156 -8.08 -6.90 -5.81
CA ILE A 156 -8.55 -6.85 -4.42
C ILE A 156 -9.64 -5.79 -4.25
N GLY A 157 -9.43 -4.57 -4.76
CA GLY A 157 -10.41 -3.49 -4.71
C GLY A 157 -11.73 -3.90 -5.37
N TYR A 158 -11.66 -4.51 -6.54
CA TYR A 158 -12.84 -5.00 -7.25
C TYR A 158 -13.58 -6.10 -6.48
N CYS A 159 -12.85 -7.06 -5.89
CA CYS A 159 -13.44 -8.09 -5.04
C CYS A 159 -14.14 -7.50 -3.80
N PHE A 160 -13.52 -6.49 -3.19
CA PHE A 160 -14.09 -5.81 -2.02
C PHE A 160 -15.40 -5.10 -2.36
N GLU A 161 -15.43 -4.34 -3.46
CA GLU A 161 -16.63 -3.65 -3.92
C GLU A 161 -17.76 -4.63 -4.28
N SER A 162 -17.43 -5.74 -4.95
CA SER A 162 -18.40 -6.79 -5.29
C SER A 162 -19.01 -7.42 -4.05
N LEU A 163 -18.23 -7.71 -3.01
CA LEU A 163 -18.70 -8.26 -1.74
C LEU A 163 -19.56 -7.25 -0.97
N HIS A 164 -19.21 -5.97 -0.99
CA HIS A 164 -20.03 -4.93 -0.36
C HIS A 164 -21.34 -4.70 -1.08
N GLY A 165 -21.35 -4.77 -2.41
CA GLY A 165 -22.56 -4.67 -3.23
C GLY A 165 -23.56 -5.78 -2.89
N CYS A 166 -23.13 -7.06 -2.87
CA CYS A 166 -23.97 -8.19 -2.49
C CYS A 166 -24.55 -8.04 -1.08
N ARG A 167 -23.76 -7.53 -0.13
CA ARG A 167 -24.21 -7.35 1.27
C ARG A 167 -25.24 -6.22 1.43
N SER A 168 -25.17 -5.19 0.60
CA SER A 168 -26.17 -4.11 0.58
C SER A 168 -27.50 -4.58 0.04
N ASP A 169 -27.50 -5.45 -0.99
CA ASP A 169 -28.74 -5.99 -1.56
C ASP A 169 -29.45 -6.92 -0.59
N ASP A 170 -28.71 -7.73 0.19
CA ASP A 170 -29.28 -8.60 1.22
C ASP A 170 -29.97 -7.80 2.35
N ASN A 171 -29.42 -6.64 2.72
CA ASN A 171 -30.00 -5.77 3.74
C ASN A 171 -31.29 -5.09 3.23
N ILE A 172 -31.35 -4.70 1.96
CA ILE A 172 -32.55 -4.09 1.36
C ILE A 172 -33.69 -5.13 1.26
N ILE A 173 -33.35 -6.38 0.95
CA ILE A 173 -34.37 -7.47 0.86
C ILE A 173 -34.90 -7.82 2.24
N SER A 174 -34.07 -7.82 3.29
CA SER A 174 -34.55 -8.11 4.68
C SER A 174 -35.43 -7.01 5.26
N ASP A 175 -35.22 -5.74 4.87
CA ASP A 175 -36.08 -4.62 5.31
C ASP A 175 -37.43 -4.55 4.56
N GLN A 176 -37.58 -5.27 3.45
CA GLN A 176 -38.81 -5.29 2.64
C GLN A 176 -39.77 -6.43 3.00
N ILE A 177 -39.41 -7.32 3.93
CA ILE A 177 -40.33 -8.35 4.42
C ILE A 177 -41.16 -7.71 5.54
N PRO A 178 -42.45 -7.34 5.32
CA PRO A 178 -43.28 -6.84 6.39
C PRO A 178 -43.54 -7.99 7.37
N TYR A 179 -43.18 -7.74 8.63
CA TYR A 179 -43.48 -8.59 9.77
C TYR A 179 -45.01 -8.60 10.00
N GLY A 180 -45.74 -9.52 9.31
CA GLY A 180 -47.18 -9.54 9.40
C GLY A 180 -47.92 -10.53 8.50
N ALA A 181 -47.34 -11.68 8.20
CA ALA A 181 -48.10 -12.82 7.71
C ALA A 181 -48.32 -13.83 8.85
N THR A 182 -49.18 -13.48 9.79
CA THR A 182 -49.77 -14.48 10.68
C THR A 182 -50.65 -15.41 9.84
N VAL A 183 -50.19 -16.65 9.72
CA VAL A 183 -51.00 -17.75 9.21
C VAL A 183 -52.26 -17.85 10.02
N SER A 184 -53.40 -17.42 9.46
CA SER A 184 -54.73 -17.78 9.98
C SER A 184 -55.02 -19.24 9.59
N GLU A 185 -54.67 -20.12 10.51
CA GLU A 185 -55.14 -21.50 10.48
C GLU A 185 -56.67 -21.51 10.68
N SER A 186 -57.40 -21.69 9.60
CA SER A 186 -58.83 -21.88 9.60
C SER A 186 -59.13 -23.32 9.99
N ALA A 187 -59.56 -23.50 11.23
CA ALA A 187 -60.15 -24.72 11.70
C ALA A 187 -61.46 -24.90 10.98
N ALA A 188 -61.61 -25.91 10.10
CA ALA A 188 -62.82 -26.42 9.62
C ALA A 188 -63.21 -27.55 10.58
N GLY A 189 -64.19 -27.25 11.48
CA GLY A 189 -64.90 -28.24 12.29
C GLY A 189 -65.97 -28.87 11.50
N ASP A 190 -66.21 -30.12 11.87
CA ASP A 190 -67.34 -31.07 11.66
C ASP A 190 -68.70 -30.51 11.27
N VAL A 191 -69.37 -31.15 10.30
CA VAL A 191 -70.58 -31.94 10.40
C VAL A 191 -70.62 -32.96 9.27
#